data_fd247b31e6185265a79c294f2eed17ff
#
_entry.id   fd247b31e6185265a79c294f2eed17ff
#
_cell.length_a   1.000
_cell.length_b   1.000
_cell.length_c   1.000
_cell.angle_alpha   90.00
_cell.angle_beta   90.00
_cell.angle_gamma   90.00
#
_symmetry.space_group_name_H-M   'P 1'
#
loop_
_entity.id
_entity.type
_entity.pdbx_description
1 polymer ?
#
loop_
_entity_poly.entity_id
_entity_poly.type
_entity_poly.pdbx_seq_one_letter_code
_entity_poly.pdbx_strand_id
1 'polypeptide(L)'
;MDIKEAYKQLNEFDILVIPGGGTDAIIKSKSEPLGLIKAFSDLQKKHPERERTVFSICTGSLLLAQAGILSGLSATTHPDFFAKMEKINGEVAMRDLAERCDVVEERYVVNNLRFDLGNPEENPYVRRKSDARRPSMGRKGSNAWKESNTRRESNARRASLRLGGLRVITSGGITCGLDASLYLVSIMVSEEAATEVTRLMQYTWNKGIVVDGIDI
;
A
#
# COMPACT_ATOMS: atom_id res chain seq x y z
N MET A 1 -14.64 -17.05 -12.04
CA MET A 1 -15.18 -17.10 -10.67
C MET A 1 -16.35 -16.14 -10.59
N ASP A 2 -17.48 -16.57 -10.08
CA ASP A 2 -18.60 -15.67 -9.81
C ASP A 2 -18.25 -14.77 -8.61
N ILE A 3 -18.77 -13.53 -8.60
CA ILE A 3 -18.48 -12.55 -7.53
C ILE A 3 -18.92 -13.06 -6.15
N LYS A 4 -20.02 -13.80 -6.07
CA LYS A 4 -20.50 -14.41 -4.83
C LYS A 4 -19.52 -15.45 -4.28
N GLU A 5 -18.88 -16.20 -5.17
CA GLU A 5 -17.85 -17.17 -4.81
C GLU A 5 -16.59 -16.48 -4.34
N ALA A 6 -16.19 -15.37 -5.00
CA ALA A 6 -15.05 -14.55 -4.60
C ALA A 6 -15.21 -14.05 -3.16
N TYR A 7 -16.40 -13.57 -2.77
CA TYR A 7 -16.66 -13.13 -1.39
C TYR A 7 -16.54 -14.26 -0.36
N LYS A 8 -16.98 -15.49 -0.69
CA LYS A 8 -16.89 -16.64 0.21
C LYS A 8 -15.44 -17.06 0.44
N GLN A 9 -14.64 -17.06 -0.62
CA GLN A 9 -13.24 -17.49 -0.58
C GLN A 9 -12.30 -16.39 -0.08
N LEU A 10 -12.74 -15.14 0.02
CA LEU A 10 -11.90 -13.99 0.33
C LEU A 10 -11.06 -14.17 1.60
N ASN A 11 -11.61 -14.87 2.59
CA ASN A 11 -10.92 -15.14 3.86
C ASN A 11 -9.76 -16.15 3.73
N GLU A 12 -9.68 -16.90 2.64
CA GLU A 12 -8.64 -17.90 2.42
C GLU A 12 -7.33 -17.28 1.93
N PHE A 13 -7.40 -16.03 1.41
CA PHE A 13 -6.27 -15.35 0.81
C PHE A 13 -5.62 -14.32 1.75
N ASP A 14 -4.29 -14.23 1.66
CA ASP A 14 -3.48 -13.25 2.38
C ASP A 14 -3.10 -12.05 1.50
N ILE A 15 -3.18 -12.19 0.18
CA ILE A 15 -2.81 -11.15 -0.76
C ILE A 15 -3.95 -10.93 -1.74
N LEU A 16 -4.38 -9.67 -1.88
CA LEU A 16 -5.31 -9.22 -2.90
C LEU A 16 -4.58 -8.32 -3.90
N VAL A 17 -4.44 -8.79 -5.14
CA VAL A 17 -3.79 -8.03 -6.21
C VAL A 17 -4.84 -7.35 -7.09
N ILE A 18 -4.70 -6.04 -7.28
CA ILE A 18 -5.58 -5.22 -8.11
C ILE A 18 -4.81 -4.75 -9.34
N PRO A 19 -5.00 -5.37 -10.51
CA PRO A 19 -4.32 -4.96 -11.73
C PRO A 19 -4.83 -3.62 -12.23
N GLY A 20 -4.03 -2.98 -13.09
CA GLY A 20 -4.43 -1.80 -13.84
C GLY A 20 -5.31 -2.12 -15.04
N GLY A 21 -5.71 -1.07 -15.74
CA GLY A 21 -6.54 -1.16 -16.96
C GLY A 21 -7.62 -0.09 -16.99
N GLY A 22 -8.75 -0.37 -17.62
CA GLY A 22 -9.88 0.54 -17.77
C GLY A 22 -10.70 0.69 -16.48
N THR A 23 -10.27 1.52 -15.56
CA THR A 23 -10.93 1.71 -14.24
C THR A 23 -12.10 2.70 -14.25
N ASP A 24 -12.27 3.49 -15.32
CA ASP A 24 -13.23 4.60 -15.38
C ASP A 24 -14.68 4.16 -15.23
N ALA A 25 -15.07 3.09 -15.90
CA ALA A 25 -16.43 2.56 -15.83
C ALA A 25 -16.75 2.09 -14.39
N ILE A 26 -15.81 1.39 -13.75
CA ILE A 26 -15.93 0.89 -12.38
C ILE A 26 -16.08 2.06 -11.39
N ILE A 27 -15.25 3.10 -11.52
CA ILE A 27 -15.30 4.27 -10.64
C ILE A 27 -16.62 5.04 -10.80
N LYS A 28 -17.07 5.23 -12.05
CA LYS A 28 -18.34 5.94 -12.34
C LYS A 28 -19.56 5.17 -11.82
N SER A 29 -19.62 3.87 -12.07
CA SER A 29 -20.74 3.04 -11.65
C SER A 29 -20.67 2.59 -10.18
N LYS A 30 -19.53 2.81 -9.52
CA LYS A 30 -19.23 2.31 -8.16
C LYS A 30 -19.46 0.80 -8.02
N SER A 31 -19.15 0.08 -9.09
CA SER A 31 -19.35 -1.37 -9.18
C SER A 31 -18.17 -2.16 -8.59
N GLU A 32 -18.30 -3.47 -8.64
CA GLU A 32 -17.18 -4.35 -8.27
C GLU A 32 -15.94 -4.10 -9.18
N PRO A 33 -14.74 -4.23 -8.61
CA PRO A 33 -14.39 -4.89 -7.34
C PRO A 33 -14.31 -3.96 -6.10
N LEU A 34 -14.91 -2.77 -6.09
CA LEU A 34 -14.80 -1.84 -4.96
C LEU A 34 -15.33 -2.43 -3.64
N GLY A 35 -16.43 -3.17 -3.70
CA GLY A 35 -17.00 -3.87 -2.54
C GLY A 35 -16.06 -4.95 -2.02
N LEU A 36 -15.47 -5.73 -2.91
CA LEU A 36 -14.54 -6.81 -2.57
C LEU A 36 -13.25 -6.27 -1.92
N ILE A 37 -12.72 -5.14 -2.41
CA ILE A 37 -11.55 -4.45 -1.82
C ILE A 37 -11.87 -4.04 -0.38
N LYS A 38 -13.03 -3.44 -0.13
CA LYS A 38 -13.46 -3.06 1.22
C LYS A 38 -13.62 -4.27 2.13
N ALA A 39 -14.28 -5.31 1.64
CA ALA A 39 -14.48 -6.54 2.40
C ALA A 39 -13.15 -7.18 2.81
N PHE A 40 -12.14 -7.19 1.92
CA PHE A 40 -10.81 -7.68 2.24
C PHE A 40 -10.12 -6.85 3.32
N SER A 41 -10.23 -5.52 3.26
CA SER A 41 -9.72 -4.63 4.32
C SER A 41 -10.43 -4.86 5.65
N ASP A 42 -11.74 -5.10 5.63
CA ASP A 42 -12.51 -5.37 6.85
C ASP A 42 -12.19 -6.75 7.47
N LEU A 43 -11.78 -7.73 6.66
CA LEU A 43 -11.24 -9.00 7.18
C LEU A 43 -9.94 -8.79 7.97
N GLN A 44 -9.06 -7.88 7.54
CA GLN A 44 -7.85 -7.55 8.30
C GLN A 44 -8.18 -6.97 9.68
N LYS A 45 -9.19 -6.10 9.79
CA LYS A 45 -9.64 -5.54 11.08
C LYS A 45 -10.22 -6.59 12.01
N LYS A 46 -10.94 -7.57 11.45
CA LYS A 46 -11.55 -8.66 12.23
C LYS A 46 -10.52 -9.68 12.71
N HIS A 47 -9.47 -9.86 11.94
CA HIS A 47 -8.40 -10.84 12.16
C HIS A 47 -7.04 -10.17 12.04
N PRO A 48 -6.66 -9.27 12.98
CA PRO A 48 -5.39 -8.53 12.94
C PRO A 48 -4.17 -9.43 13.16
N GLU A 49 -4.35 -10.61 13.73
CA GLU A 49 -3.32 -11.64 13.91
C GLU A 49 -2.82 -12.20 12.57
N ARG A 50 -3.67 -12.19 11.54
CA ARG A 50 -3.32 -12.65 10.19
C ARG A 50 -2.84 -11.49 9.36
N GLU A 51 -1.64 -11.60 8.81
CA GLU A 51 -1.07 -10.56 7.96
C GLU A 51 -1.66 -10.61 6.55
N ARG A 52 -2.34 -9.54 6.14
CA ARG A 52 -2.87 -9.39 4.79
C ARG A 52 -2.24 -8.22 4.06
N THR A 53 -2.16 -8.34 2.74
CA THR A 53 -1.61 -7.33 1.85
C THR A 53 -2.59 -7.03 0.73
N VAL A 54 -2.85 -5.73 0.48
CA VAL A 54 -3.47 -5.26 -0.76
C VAL A 54 -2.37 -4.68 -1.64
N PHE A 55 -2.28 -5.17 -2.85
CA PHE A 55 -1.29 -4.72 -3.82
C PHE A 55 -1.97 -4.24 -5.11
N SER A 56 -1.79 -2.96 -5.44
CA SER A 56 -2.30 -2.38 -6.68
C SER A 56 -1.17 -2.07 -7.66
N ILE A 57 -1.43 -2.34 -8.93
CA ILE A 57 -0.49 -2.09 -10.03
C ILE A 57 -1.13 -1.03 -10.95
N CYS A 58 -0.33 -0.03 -11.36
CA CYS A 58 -0.74 0.96 -12.34
C CYS A 58 -2.04 1.68 -11.90
N THR A 59 -3.02 1.80 -12.78
CA THR A 59 -4.34 2.42 -12.49
C THR A 59 -5.21 1.64 -11.50
N GLY A 60 -4.81 0.43 -11.08
CA GLY A 60 -5.47 -0.31 -10.00
C GLY A 60 -5.51 0.47 -8.69
N SER A 61 -4.53 1.35 -8.44
CA SER A 61 -4.50 2.24 -7.28
C SER A 61 -5.66 3.24 -7.23
N LEU A 62 -6.25 3.61 -8.38
CA LEU A 62 -7.44 4.45 -8.44
C LEU A 62 -8.66 3.76 -7.81
N LEU A 63 -8.73 2.43 -7.89
CA LEU A 63 -9.78 1.66 -7.24
C LEU A 63 -9.58 1.62 -5.72
N LEU A 64 -8.32 1.52 -5.26
CA LEU A 64 -8.00 1.63 -3.84
C LEU A 64 -8.34 3.04 -3.30
N ALA A 65 -8.03 4.09 -4.06
CA ALA A 65 -8.41 5.46 -3.75
C ALA A 65 -9.92 5.60 -3.61
N GLN A 66 -10.69 5.15 -4.62
CA GLN A 66 -12.15 5.20 -4.63
C GLN A 66 -12.78 4.41 -3.47
N ALA A 67 -12.17 3.30 -3.08
CA ALA A 67 -12.59 2.50 -1.94
C ALA A 67 -12.26 3.15 -0.58
N GLY A 68 -11.47 4.23 -0.55
CA GLY A 68 -11.08 4.93 0.68
C GLY A 68 -9.91 4.25 1.44
N ILE A 69 -9.27 3.25 0.84
CA ILE A 69 -8.15 2.53 1.48
C ILE A 69 -6.95 3.46 1.67
N LEU A 70 -6.70 4.35 0.71
CA LEU A 70 -5.50 5.20 0.67
C LEU A 70 -5.56 6.45 1.55
N SER A 71 -6.67 6.71 2.24
CA SER A 71 -6.80 7.89 3.10
C SER A 71 -5.72 7.94 4.18
N GLY A 72 -4.95 9.04 4.22
CA GLY A 72 -3.85 9.24 5.15
C GLY A 72 -2.57 8.46 4.85
N LEU A 73 -2.51 7.74 3.73
CA LEU A 73 -1.34 6.99 3.28
C LEU A 73 -0.58 7.76 2.18
N SER A 74 0.67 7.34 1.93
CA SER A 74 1.39 7.71 0.71
C SER A 74 1.12 6.66 -0.35
N ALA A 75 0.93 7.07 -1.61
CA ALA A 75 0.64 6.15 -2.69
C ALA A 75 1.12 6.67 -4.04
N THR A 76 1.29 5.77 -4.99
CA THR A 76 1.64 6.08 -6.38
C THR A 76 0.68 5.39 -7.35
N THR A 77 0.72 5.83 -8.59
CA THR A 77 -0.07 5.29 -9.70
C THR A 77 0.71 5.38 -11.01
N HIS A 78 0.09 5.06 -12.13
CA HIS A 78 0.66 5.32 -13.44
C HIS A 78 0.85 6.84 -13.64
N PRO A 79 1.97 7.33 -14.22
CA PRO A 79 2.29 8.75 -14.34
C PRO A 79 1.17 9.60 -14.94
N ASP A 80 0.50 9.13 -15.98
CA ASP A 80 -0.59 9.86 -16.65
C ASP A 80 -1.86 10.01 -15.77
N PHE A 81 -1.89 9.39 -14.61
CA PHE A 81 -3.07 9.32 -13.74
C PHE A 81 -2.87 10.00 -12.38
N PHE A 82 -1.74 10.66 -12.12
CA PHE A 82 -1.51 11.36 -10.84
C PHE A 82 -2.62 12.38 -10.54
N ALA A 83 -2.90 13.30 -11.46
CA ALA A 83 -3.94 14.31 -11.27
C ALA A 83 -5.32 13.69 -11.01
N LYS A 84 -5.63 12.58 -11.69
CA LYS A 84 -6.88 11.84 -11.47
C LYS A 84 -6.92 11.18 -10.09
N MET A 85 -5.82 10.60 -9.66
CA MET A 85 -5.68 10.00 -8.34
C MET A 85 -5.86 11.05 -7.22
N GLU A 86 -5.22 12.21 -7.35
CA GLU A 86 -5.37 13.33 -6.42
C GLU A 86 -6.83 13.80 -6.33
N LYS A 87 -7.52 13.93 -7.48
CA LYS A 87 -8.93 14.30 -7.51
C LYS A 87 -9.79 13.28 -6.77
N ILE A 88 -9.65 11.99 -7.07
CA ILE A 88 -10.40 10.91 -6.40
C ILE A 88 -10.14 10.93 -4.90
N ASN A 89 -8.87 11.01 -4.47
CA ASN A 89 -8.50 11.08 -3.06
C ASN A 89 -9.08 12.32 -2.36
N GLY A 90 -9.13 13.46 -3.04
CA GLY A 90 -9.75 14.68 -2.52
C GLY A 90 -11.26 14.52 -2.32
N GLU A 91 -11.98 13.94 -3.28
CA GLU A 91 -13.42 13.67 -3.20
C GLU A 91 -13.75 12.67 -2.08
N VAL A 92 -12.94 11.61 -1.95
CA VAL A 92 -13.10 10.59 -0.91
C VAL A 92 -12.80 11.15 0.47
N ALA A 93 -11.74 11.96 0.61
CA ALA A 93 -11.38 12.60 1.87
C ALA A 93 -12.51 13.53 2.37
N MET A 94 -13.14 14.28 1.46
CA MET A 94 -14.30 15.12 1.82
C MET A 94 -15.53 14.27 2.18
N ARG A 95 -15.81 13.21 1.42
CA ARG A 95 -16.94 12.31 1.68
C ARG A 95 -16.85 11.62 3.04
N ASP A 96 -15.65 11.13 3.37
CA ASP A 96 -15.44 10.26 4.53
C ASP A 96 -14.88 11.04 5.73
N LEU A 97 -14.72 12.38 5.62
CA LEU A 97 -14.09 13.25 6.61
C LEU A 97 -12.72 12.70 7.07
N ALA A 98 -11.97 12.18 6.09
CA ALA A 98 -10.70 11.52 6.30
C ALA A 98 -9.52 12.36 5.81
N GLU A 99 -8.31 11.98 6.20
CA GLU A 99 -7.07 12.58 5.72
C GLU A 99 -6.88 12.30 4.21
N ARG A 100 -6.29 13.26 3.50
CA ARG A 100 -5.94 13.06 2.09
C ARG A 100 -4.79 12.06 1.96
N CYS A 101 -4.78 11.31 0.86
CA CYS A 101 -3.63 10.53 0.43
C CYS A 101 -2.53 11.47 -0.08
N ASP A 102 -1.27 11.18 0.26
CA ASP A 102 -0.08 11.83 -0.29
C ASP A 102 0.31 11.08 -1.57
N VAL A 103 0.06 11.68 -2.74
CA VAL A 103 0.38 11.08 -4.03
C VAL A 103 1.82 11.43 -4.40
N VAL A 104 2.67 10.43 -4.58
CA VAL A 104 4.10 10.59 -4.82
C VAL A 104 4.53 9.94 -6.13
N GLU A 105 5.49 10.57 -6.82
CA GLU A 105 6.08 10.09 -8.08
C GLU A 105 7.19 9.07 -7.80
N GLU A 106 6.80 7.87 -7.37
CA GLU A 106 7.73 6.79 -7.05
C GLU A 106 7.40 5.51 -7.83
N ARG A 107 8.38 4.64 -7.97
CA ARG A 107 8.15 3.37 -8.66
C ARG A 107 7.11 2.52 -7.95
N TYR A 108 7.23 2.39 -6.62
CA TYR A 108 6.20 1.83 -5.76
C TYR A 108 6.31 2.40 -4.36
N VAL A 109 5.20 2.37 -3.66
CA VAL A 109 5.08 2.78 -2.26
C VAL A 109 4.49 1.64 -1.45
N VAL A 110 5.14 1.31 -0.35
CA VAL A 110 4.65 0.34 0.63
C VAL A 110 4.28 1.08 1.90
N ASN A 111 3.05 0.92 2.36
CA ASN A 111 2.64 1.32 3.70
C ASN A 111 2.52 0.06 4.55
N ASN A 112 3.48 -0.15 5.43
CA ASN A 112 3.44 -1.23 6.40
C ASN A 112 2.82 -0.71 7.69
N LEU A 113 1.58 -1.10 7.96
CA LEU A 113 0.76 -0.56 9.04
C LEU A 113 0.73 -1.45 10.29
N ARG A 114 1.65 -2.40 10.43
CA ARG A 114 1.64 -3.36 11.55
C ARG A 114 2.40 -2.90 12.82
N PHE A 115 2.88 -1.69 12.85
CA PHE A 115 3.77 -1.20 13.92
C PHE A 115 3.12 -1.08 15.32
N ASP A 116 1.79 -1.07 15.41
CA ASP A 116 1.06 -0.98 16.69
C ASP A 116 0.49 -2.34 17.17
N LEU A 117 0.85 -3.46 16.54
CA LEU A 117 0.23 -4.76 16.79
C LEU A 117 0.97 -5.65 17.81
N GLY A 118 1.75 -5.05 18.71
CA GLY A 118 2.36 -5.79 19.80
C GLY A 118 3.89 -5.81 19.81
N ASN A 119 4.46 -6.60 20.70
CA ASN A 119 5.89 -6.70 20.92
C ASN A 119 6.56 -7.44 19.75
N PRO A 120 7.74 -7.01 19.27
CA PRO A 120 8.48 -7.73 18.21
C PRO A 120 8.78 -9.19 18.53
N GLU A 121 8.84 -9.55 19.82
CA GLU A 121 9.07 -10.93 20.27
C GLU A 121 7.81 -11.81 20.14
N GLU A 122 6.63 -11.20 20.20
CA GLU A 122 5.34 -11.90 20.06
C GLU A 122 4.84 -11.90 18.62
N ASN A 123 5.32 -10.93 17.82
CA ASN A 123 4.94 -10.81 16.41
C ASN A 123 6.22 -10.66 15.56
N PRO A 124 6.72 -11.76 14.95
CA PRO A 124 7.96 -11.77 14.16
C PRO A 124 7.91 -10.87 12.91
N TYR A 125 6.74 -10.35 12.56
CA TYR A 125 6.54 -9.45 11.42
C TYR A 125 6.70 -7.95 11.77
N VAL A 126 6.88 -7.62 13.05
CA VAL A 126 7.25 -6.24 13.44
C VAL A 126 8.73 -6.05 13.16
N ARG A 127 9.07 -5.36 12.06
CA ARG A 127 10.46 -5.07 11.70
C ARG A 127 11.09 -4.09 12.70
N ARG A 128 12.35 -4.38 13.09
CA ARG A 128 13.15 -3.48 13.92
C ARG A 128 13.61 -2.27 13.10
N LYS A 129 13.74 -1.11 13.76
CA LYS A 129 14.27 0.15 13.19
C LYS A 129 15.57 0.02 12.38
N SER A 130 16.38 -1.01 12.63
CA SER A 130 17.68 -1.22 12.00
C SER A 130 17.58 -1.63 10.52
N ASP A 131 16.47 -2.23 10.09
CA ASP A 131 16.35 -2.81 8.74
C ASP A 131 15.77 -1.84 7.71
N ALA A 132 15.22 -0.71 8.17
CA ALA A 132 14.57 0.29 7.33
C ALA A 132 15.49 1.46 6.91
N ARG A 133 16.74 1.52 7.37
CA ARG A 133 17.64 2.61 7.02
C ARG A 133 18.20 2.50 5.62
N ARG A 134 17.52 3.07 4.63
CA ARG A 134 18.20 3.79 3.55
C ARG A 134 18.15 5.28 3.86
N PRO A 135 19.31 5.97 3.95
CA PRO A 135 19.30 7.41 3.96
C PRO A 135 18.77 7.85 2.58
N SER A 136 17.56 8.37 2.54
CA SER A 136 17.20 9.27 1.45
C SER A 136 18.27 10.38 1.48
N MET A 137 18.95 10.62 0.37
CA MET A 137 19.80 11.79 0.20
C MET A 137 18.93 13.04 0.23
N GLY A 138 18.29 13.29 1.37
CA GLY A 138 17.47 14.44 1.65
C GLY A 138 18.36 15.60 2.04
N ARG A 139 18.31 16.66 1.26
CA ARG A 139 18.83 17.99 1.59
C ARG A 139 18.55 18.32 3.05
N LYS A 140 19.56 18.71 3.80
CA LYS A 140 19.43 19.40 5.10
C LYS A 140 18.44 20.55 4.90
N GLY A 141 17.24 20.40 5.41
CA GLY A 141 16.17 21.36 5.17
C GLY A 141 15.49 21.78 6.45
N SER A 142 14.78 22.74 6.40
CA SER A 142 13.91 23.59 7.18
C SER A 142 12.98 22.86 8.16
N ASN A 143 12.48 23.59 9.16
CA ASN A 143 11.45 23.14 10.13
C ASN A 143 10.18 22.61 9.46
N ALA A 144 9.84 23.08 8.26
CA ALA A 144 8.72 22.60 7.45
C ALA A 144 8.83 21.10 7.11
N TRP A 145 10.05 20.57 6.97
CA TRP A 145 10.26 19.14 6.71
C TRP A 145 9.98 18.27 7.95
N LYS A 146 10.32 18.77 9.15
CA LYS A 146 10.01 18.09 10.41
C LYS A 146 8.51 18.02 10.67
N GLU A 147 7.78 19.12 10.43
CA GLU A 147 6.31 19.17 10.55
C GLU A 147 5.62 18.26 9.55
N SER A 148 6.13 18.18 8.31
CA SER A 148 5.59 17.27 7.29
C SER A 148 5.75 15.79 7.70
N ASN A 149 6.90 15.42 8.26
CA ASN A 149 7.12 14.05 8.74
C ASN A 149 6.21 13.73 9.94
N THR A 150 6.13 14.58 10.94
CA THR A 150 5.27 14.36 12.12
C THR A 150 3.79 14.19 11.70
N ARG A 151 3.33 14.93 10.69
CA ARG A 151 1.96 14.79 10.16
C ARG A 151 1.78 13.45 9.44
N ARG A 152 2.73 13.02 8.62
CA ARG A 152 2.72 11.70 7.94
C ARG A 152 2.65 10.57 8.96
N GLU A 153 3.40 10.67 10.03
CA GLU A 153 3.44 9.75 11.15
C GLU A 153 2.09 9.60 11.84
N SER A 154 1.48 10.70 12.25
CA SER A 154 0.18 10.68 12.90
C SER A 154 -0.91 10.10 11.98
N ASN A 155 -0.81 10.35 10.68
CA ASN A 155 -1.74 9.82 9.67
C ASN A 155 -1.54 8.33 9.47
N ALA A 156 -0.30 7.84 9.43
CA ALA A 156 0.01 6.42 9.34
C ALA A 156 -0.54 5.64 10.55
N ARG A 157 -0.40 6.16 11.77
CA ARG A 157 -0.98 5.54 12.98
C ARG A 157 -2.50 5.45 12.93
N ARG A 158 -3.18 6.53 12.53
CA ARG A 158 -4.64 6.52 12.35
C ARG A 158 -5.06 5.51 11.29
N ALA A 159 -4.32 5.44 10.18
CA ALA A 159 -4.56 4.48 9.12
C ALA A 159 -4.32 3.04 9.59
N SER A 160 -3.30 2.79 10.42
CA SER A 160 -3.06 1.48 11.03
C SER A 160 -4.28 0.99 11.82
N LEU A 161 -4.79 1.82 12.73
CA LEU A 161 -6.00 1.49 13.50
C LEU A 161 -7.21 1.29 12.58
N ARG A 162 -7.38 2.16 11.59
CA ARG A 162 -8.50 2.09 10.63
C ARG A 162 -8.46 0.84 9.76
N LEU A 163 -7.28 0.38 9.39
CA LEU A 163 -7.06 -0.75 8.47
C LEU A 163 -6.63 -2.04 9.17
N GLY A 164 -6.53 -2.04 10.51
CA GLY A 164 -6.15 -3.22 11.31
C GLY A 164 -4.75 -3.77 10.99
N GLY A 165 -3.82 -2.90 10.61
CA GLY A 165 -2.47 -3.29 10.24
C GLY A 165 -2.33 -3.89 8.83
N LEU A 166 -3.28 -3.63 7.93
CA LEU A 166 -3.21 -4.05 6.53
C LEU A 166 -1.97 -3.46 5.85
N ARG A 167 -1.18 -4.29 5.17
CA ARG A 167 -0.12 -3.78 4.30
C ARG A 167 -0.73 -3.30 2.99
N VAL A 168 -0.42 -2.06 2.60
CA VAL A 168 -0.92 -1.47 1.35
C VAL A 168 0.25 -1.13 0.43
N ILE A 169 0.31 -1.78 -0.73
CA ILE A 169 1.33 -1.57 -1.75
C ILE A 169 0.66 -0.96 -2.97
N THR A 170 1.22 0.14 -3.47
CA THR A 170 0.83 0.74 -4.75
C THR A 170 2.05 0.87 -5.65
N SER A 171 1.91 0.57 -6.93
CA SER A 171 2.98 0.72 -7.91
C SER A 171 2.53 1.51 -9.13
N GLY A 172 3.51 2.13 -9.79
CA GLY A 172 3.33 2.76 -11.09
C GLY A 172 3.05 1.77 -12.21
N GLY A 173 3.53 2.09 -13.40
CA GLY A 173 3.34 1.27 -14.61
C GLY A 173 4.01 -0.12 -14.53
N ILE A 174 3.96 -0.85 -15.63
CA ILE A 174 4.25 -2.29 -15.78
C ILE A 174 5.50 -2.75 -15.01
N THR A 175 6.67 -2.13 -15.29
CA THR A 175 7.94 -2.52 -14.65
C THR A 175 8.01 -2.14 -13.17
N CYS A 176 7.30 -1.08 -12.76
CA CYS A 176 7.15 -0.74 -11.35
C CYS A 176 6.39 -1.82 -10.57
N GLY A 177 5.42 -2.47 -11.24
CA GLY A 177 4.71 -3.63 -10.70
C GLY A 177 5.65 -4.82 -10.48
N LEU A 178 6.62 -5.06 -11.38
CA LEU A 178 7.65 -6.07 -11.18
C LEU A 178 8.52 -5.76 -9.95
N ASP A 179 8.96 -4.50 -9.81
CA ASP A 179 9.76 -4.07 -8.65
C ASP A 179 9.01 -4.26 -7.33
N ALA A 180 7.72 -3.90 -7.29
CA ALA A 180 6.87 -4.10 -6.12
C ALA A 180 6.60 -5.58 -5.84
N SER A 181 6.50 -6.41 -6.87
CA SER A 181 6.37 -7.86 -6.72
C SER A 181 7.62 -8.49 -6.12
N LEU A 182 8.81 -8.05 -6.55
CA LEU A 182 10.08 -8.47 -5.96
C LEU A 182 10.19 -8.06 -4.48
N TYR A 183 9.70 -6.86 -4.14
CA TYR A 183 9.57 -6.47 -2.73
C TYR A 183 8.66 -7.45 -1.97
N LEU A 184 7.51 -7.80 -2.54
CA LEU A 184 6.58 -8.74 -1.91
C LEU A 184 7.24 -10.12 -1.70
N VAL A 185 7.98 -10.63 -2.68
CA VAL A 185 8.77 -11.87 -2.54
C VAL A 185 9.79 -11.73 -1.41
N SER A 186 10.49 -10.60 -1.31
CA SER A 186 11.53 -10.41 -0.28
C SER A 186 10.99 -10.44 1.14
N ILE A 187 9.75 -10.00 1.36
CA ILE A 187 9.13 -9.98 2.69
C ILE A 187 8.33 -11.24 3.02
N MET A 188 7.80 -11.92 1.99
CA MET A 188 6.99 -13.14 2.18
C MET A 188 7.85 -14.41 2.21
N VAL A 189 8.99 -14.40 1.52
CA VAL A 189 9.89 -15.54 1.42
C VAL A 189 11.26 -15.19 2.01
N SER A 190 12.10 -14.47 1.26
CA SER A 190 13.37 -13.90 1.74
C SER A 190 13.98 -12.95 0.70
N GLU A 191 14.95 -12.12 1.12
CA GLU A 191 15.73 -11.24 0.23
C GLU A 191 16.56 -12.08 -0.78
N GLU A 192 17.06 -13.23 -0.36
CA GLU A 192 17.80 -14.15 -1.23
C GLU A 192 16.91 -14.72 -2.34
N ALA A 193 15.66 -15.06 -2.01
CA ALA A 193 14.69 -15.53 -3.00
C ALA A 193 14.37 -14.44 -4.03
N ALA A 194 14.17 -13.20 -3.59
CA ALA A 194 13.96 -12.07 -4.48
C ALA A 194 15.19 -11.83 -5.38
N THR A 195 16.40 -11.93 -4.83
CA THR A 195 17.66 -11.79 -5.57
C THR A 195 17.80 -12.90 -6.62
N GLU A 196 17.48 -14.14 -6.29
CA GLU A 196 17.54 -15.24 -7.24
C GLU A 196 16.51 -15.08 -8.37
N VAL A 197 15.31 -14.60 -8.08
CA VAL A 197 14.31 -14.26 -9.10
C VAL A 197 14.85 -13.17 -10.04
N THR A 198 15.48 -12.10 -9.53
CA THR A 198 16.07 -11.06 -10.37
C THR A 198 17.17 -11.60 -11.26
N ARG A 199 18.02 -12.50 -10.73
CA ARG A 199 19.08 -13.16 -11.50
C ARG A 199 18.50 -14.00 -12.65
N LEU A 200 17.49 -14.82 -12.38
CA LEU A 200 16.84 -15.66 -13.40
C LEU A 200 16.11 -14.83 -14.47
N MET A 201 15.48 -13.73 -14.07
CA MET A 201 14.79 -12.81 -14.98
C MET A 201 15.74 -11.89 -15.72
N GLN A 202 17.04 -11.85 -15.39
CA GLN A 202 18.00 -10.86 -15.89
C GLN A 202 17.46 -9.42 -15.71
N TYR A 203 16.79 -9.16 -14.58
CA TYR A 203 16.11 -7.92 -14.28
C TYR A 203 16.80 -7.17 -13.14
N THR A 204 16.98 -5.86 -13.30
CA THR A 204 17.50 -5.01 -12.22
C THR A 204 16.36 -4.50 -11.37
N TRP A 205 16.31 -4.93 -10.12
CA TRP A 205 15.31 -4.48 -9.16
C TRP A 205 15.57 -3.05 -8.71
N ASN A 206 14.66 -2.14 -9.04
CA ASN A 206 14.69 -0.76 -8.57
C ASN A 206 13.76 -0.62 -7.36
N LYS A 207 14.36 -0.33 -6.21
CA LYS A 207 13.60 -0.23 -4.93
C LYS A 207 12.81 1.09 -4.88
N GLY A 208 11.55 1.00 -4.43
CA GLY A 208 10.68 2.12 -4.14
C GLY A 208 10.74 2.55 -2.67
N ILE A 209 9.74 3.29 -2.21
CA ILE A 209 9.63 3.77 -0.84
C ILE A 209 8.88 2.76 0.03
N VAL A 210 9.41 2.52 1.22
CA VAL A 210 8.72 1.79 2.28
C VAL A 210 8.45 2.76 3.43
N VAL A 211 7.17 2.99 3.72
CA VAL A 211 6.71 3.79 4.84
C VAL A 211 6.42 2.82 5.99
N ASP A 212 7.37 2.71 6.89
CA ASP A 212 7.22 1.96 8.13
C ASP A 212 6.84 2.94 9.25
N GLY A 213 5.78 2.63 9.99
CA GLY A 213 5.39 3.42 11.13
C GLY A 213 6.39 3.37 12.30
N ILE A 214 7.48 2.62 12.15
CA ILE A 214 8.56 2.45 13.13
C ILE A 214 9.67 3.50 12.96
N ASP A 215 9.76 4.18 11.83
CA ASP A 215 10.74 5.26 11.57
C ASP A 215 10.32 6.60 12.15
N ILE A 216 9.48 6.54 13.16
CA ILE A 216 8.80 7.65 13.76
C ILE A 216 9.18 7.78 15.23
#